data_c44b4de1494c0f57c390bd5a584f17c2
#
_entry.id   c44b4de1494c0f57c390bd5a584f17c2
#
_cell.length_a   1.000
_cell.length_b   1.000
_cell.length_c   1.000
_cell.angle_alpha   90.00
_cell.angle_beta   90.00
_cell.angle_gamma   90.00
#
_symmetry.space_group_name_H-M   'P 1'
#
loop_
_entity.id
_entity.type
_entity.pdbx_description
1 polymer ?
#
loop_
_entity_poly.entity_id
_entity_poly.type
_entity_poly.pdbx_seq_one_letter_code
_entity_poly.pdbx_strand_id
1 'polypeptide(L)'
;MCGCVWIYSFMWSIPPYLGWGGHMMEGSRTSCTFDYFTRTVNNRSYVISLLIFCFVLQLIVISVAYSRIAMEVFLHQAEIDYSHYKCENTTFRLRVASSKKRLNIEWRTAKAVFGLVLMFCFSWTPYAIVAVIGQFGNQSSITPLSSAFPGIFAKMSSFMNPVLYTLLHPRYRKLIFPCCIKCREFNYRQSYSSCKGVNAELSDFEGQTRSTSI
;
A
#
# COMPACT_ATOMS: atom_id res chain seq x y z
N MET A 1 -15.88 12.36 -8.09
CA MET A 1 -14.71 11.48 -8.29
C MET A 1 -15.08 10.06 -8.75
N CYS A 2 -16.04 9.36 -8.12
CA CYS A 2 -16.40 8.00 -8.55
C CYS A 2 -16.86 7.90 -10.02
N GLY A 3 -17.60 8.89 -10.54
CA GLY A 3 -18.05 8.89 -11.94
C GLY A 3 -16.91 8.88 -12.97
N CYS A 4 -15.79 9.57 -12.69
CA CYS A 4 -14.64 9.59 -13.58
C CYS A 4 -14.00 8.20 -13.74
N VAL A 5 -14.00 7.39 -12.68
CA VAL A 5 -13.46 6.02 -12.71
C VAL A 5 -14.31 5.13 -13.60
N TRP A 6 -15.64 5.26 -13.52
CA TRP A 6 -16.56 4.51 -14.37
C TRP A 6 -16.40 4.89 -15.86
N ILE A 7 -16.34 6.20 -16.16
CA ILE A 7 -16.12 6.68 -17.53
C ILE A 7 -14.80 6.15 -18.08
N TYR A 8 -13.73 6.21 -17.30
CA TYR A 8 -12.42 5.69 -17.68
C TYR A 8 -12.46 4.17 -17.95
N SER A 9 -13.13 3.41 -17.11
CA SER A 9 -13.29 1.96 -17.30
C SER A 9 -14.07 1.62 -18.54
N PHE A 10 -15.18 2.32 -18.81
CA PHE A 10 -15.97 2.15 -20.04
C PHE A 10 -15.17 2.50 -21.31
N MET A 11 -14.36 3.55 -21.26
CA MET A 11 -13.52 3.97 -22.37
C MET A 11 -12.55 2.88 -22.84
N TRP A 12 -12.09 2.01 -21.94
CA TRP A 12 -11.18 0.91 -22.25
C TRP A 12 -11.89 -0.44 -22.47
N SER A 13 -13.13 -0.59 -22.02
CA SER A 13 -13.88 -1.85 -22.15
C SER A 13 -14.72 -1.91 -23.44
N ILE A 14 -15.18 -0.79 -23.96
CA ILE A 14 -16.07 -0.72 -25.13
C ILE A 14 -15.35 -0.93 -26.47
N PRO A 15 -14.12 -0.46 -26.71
CA PRO A 15 -13.49 -0.48 -28.04
C PRO A 15 -13.48 -1.84 -28.75
N PRO A 16 -13.24 -2.99 -28.09
CA PRO A 16 -13.30 -4.28 -28.76
C PRO A 16 -14.67 -4.62 -29.34
N TYR A 17 -15.74 -4.13 -28.75
CA TYR A 17 -17.12 -4.31 -29.29
C TYR A 17 -17.40 -3.41 -30.51
N LEU A 18 -16.62 -2.32 -30.66
CA LEU A 18 -16.67 -1.41 -31.79
C LEU A 18 -15.68 -1.78 -32.90
N GLY A 19 -14.94 -2.91 -32.74
CA GLY A 19 -13.99 -3.39 -33.73
C GLY A 19 -12.55 -2.89 -33.57
N TRP A 20 -12.22 -2.18 -32.49
CA TRP A 20 -10.82 -1.85 -32.14
C TRP A 20 -10.29 -2.79 -31.06
N GLY A 21 -9.45 -3.74 -31.47
CA GLY A 21 -9.02 -4.86 -30.66
C GLY A 21 -9.95 -6.08 -30.77
N GLY A 22 -9.76 -7.05 -29.91
CA GLY A 22 -10.54 -8.28 -29.87
C GLY A 22 -10.53 -8.94 -28.51
N HIS A 23 -11.35 -9.99 -28.36
CA HIS A 23 -11.37 -10.85 -27.19
C HIS A 23 -10.98 -12.27 -27.59
N MET A 24 -10.29 -12.96 -26.69
CA MET A 24 -9.94 -14.37 -26.83
C MET A 24 -10.26 -15.14 -25.57
N MET A 25 -10.38 -16.45 -25.68
CA MET A 25 -10.50 -17.31 -24.51
C MET A 25 -9.16 -17.41 -23.80
N GLU A 26 -9.18 -17.20 -22.50
CA GLU A 26 -8.00 -17.39 -21.64
C GLU A 26 -7.56 -18.88 -21.64
N GLY A 27 -6.31 -19.17 -21.32
CA GLY A 27 -5.80 -20.54 -21.32
C GLY A 27 -6.58 -21.53 -20.44
N SER A 28 -7.28 -21.03 -19.42
CA SER A 28 -8.23 -21.82 -18.59
C SER A 28 -9.53 -22.19 -19.32
N ARG A 29 -9.83 -21.56 -20.46
CA ARG A 29 -11.09 -21.69 -21.23
C ARG A 29 -12.37 -21.38 -20.45
N THR A 30 -12.25 -20.79 -19.27
CA THR A 30 -13.39 -20.44 -18.40
C THR A 30 -13.73 -18.96 -18.43
N SER A 31 -12.86 -18.12 -18.98
CA SER A 31 -13.04 -16.67 -19.08
C SER A 31 -12.46 -16.13 -20.38
N CYS A 32 -12.99 -14.98 -20.82
CA CYS A 32 -12.46 -14.22 -21.95
C CYS A 32 -11.57 -13.09 -21.45
N THR A 33 -10.55 -12.78 -22.25
CA THR A 33 -9.64 -11.67 -22.05
C THR A 33 -9.42 -10.93 -23.35
N PHE A 34 -8.75 -9.78 -23.33
CA PHE A 34 -8.38 -9.11 -24.57
C PHE A 34 -7.37 -9.97 -25.37
N ASP A 35 -7.46 -9.88 -26.69
CA ASP A 35 -6.64 -10.69 -27.58
C ASP A 35 -5.21 -10.14 -27.67
N TYR A 36 -4.28 -10.80 -26.99
CA TYR A 36 -2.85 -10.51 -27.07
C TYR A 36 -2.09 -11.43 -28.01
N PHE A 37 -2.78 -12.35 -28.75
CA PHE A 37 -2.15 -13.22 -29.74
C PHE A 37 -2.21 -12.67 -31.16
N THR A 38 -3.34 -12.12 -31.58
CA THR A 38 -3.51 -11.60 -32.92
C THR A 38 -2.64 -10.38 -33.17
N ARG A 39 -1.80 -10.44 -34.22
CA ARG A 39 -0.81 -9.40 -34.54
C ARG A 39 -1.25 -8.45 -35.67
N THR A 40 -2.56 -8.26 -35.86
CA THR A 40 -3.06 -7.21 -36.74
C THR A 40 -2.74 -5.83 -36.17
N VAL A 41 -2.54 -4.86 -37.05
CA VAL A 41 -2.23 -3.46 -36.63
C VAL A 41 -3.32 -2.93 -35.71
N ASN A 42 -4.57 -3.24 -36.00
CA ASN A 42 -5.73 -2.85 -35.18
C ASN A 42 -5.64 -3.43 -33.76
N ASN A 43 -5.45 -4.73 -33.63
CA ASN A 43 -5.37 -5.37 -32.31
C ASN A 43 -4.10 -4.98 -31.55
N ARG A 44 -2.97 -4.86 -32.25
CA ARG A 44 -1.71 -4.42 -31.65
C ARG A 44 -1.80 -3.01 -31.07
N SER A 45 -2.44 -2.07 -31.79
CA SER A 45 -2.64 -0.70 -31.30
C SER A 45 -3.48 -0.66 -30.02
N TYR A 46 -4.51 -1.50 -29.95
CA TYR A 46 -5.35 -1.61 -28.76
C TYR A 46 -4.57 -2.18 -27.55
N VAL A 47 -3.83 -3.28 -27.72
CA VAL A 47 -3.02 -3.89 -26.65
C VAL A 47 -1.94 -2.94 -26.16
N ILE A 48 -1.25 -2.23 -27.05
CA ILE A 48 -0.25 -1.21 -26.66
C ILE A 48 -0.92 -0.09 -25.86
N SER A 49 -2.08 0.37 -26.30
CA SER A 49 -2.83 1.42 -25.58
C SER A 49 -3.23 0.96 -24.18
N LEU A 50 -3.72 -0.28 -24.01
CA LEU A 50 -4.00 -0.84 -22.70
C LEU A 50 -2.75 -0.90 -21.81
N LEU A 51 -1.62 -1.36 -22.33
CA LEU A 51 -0.37 -1.41 -21.57
C LEU A 51 0.09 -0.02 -21.13
N ILE A 52 0.01 0.98 -22.01
CA ILE A 52 0.44 2.35 -21.68
C ILE A 52 -0.52 2.99 -20.69
N PHE A 53 -1.81 3.02 -20.97
CA PHE A 53 -2.78 3.80 -20.21
C PHE A 53 -3.27 3.05 -18.96
N CYS A 54 -3.53 1.75 -19.04
CA CYS A 54 -4.05 0.99 -17.90
C CYS A 54 -2.96 0.41 -16.99
N PHE A 55 -1.71 0.33 -17.42
CA PHE A 55 -0.62 -0.19 -16.60
C PHE A 55 0.47 0.85 -16.33
N VAL A 56 1.19 1.34 -17.36
CA VAL A 56 2.33 2.24 -17.17
C VAL A 56 1.90 3.59 -16.59
N LEU A 57 0.87 4.22 -17.15
CA LEU A 57 0.36 5.50 -16.67
C LEU A 57 -0.12 5.40 -15.21
N GLN A 58 -0.80 4.32 -14.86
CA GLN A 58 -1.21 4.06 -13.47
C GLN A 58 -0.01 4.02 -12.53
N LEU A 59 1.05 3.29 -12.89
CA LEU A 59 2.28 3.21 -12.10
C LEU A 59 2.95 4.57 -11.94
N ILE A 60 3.00 5.38 -12.98
CA ILE A 60 3.57 6.74 -12.93
C ILE A 60 2.76 7.61 -11.98
N VAL A 61 1.45 7.67 -12.13
CA VAL A 61 0.55 8.47 -11.27
C VAL A 61 0.70 8.08 -9.81
N ILE A 62 0.70 6.78 -9.52
CA ILE A 62 0.86 6.26 -8.17
C ILE A 62 2.25 6.61 -7.61
N SER A 63 3.31 6.43 -8.40
CA SER A 63 4.69 6.75 -7.98
C SER A 63 4.85 8.23 -7.67
N VAL A 64 4.31 9.11 -8.50
CA VAL A 64 4.33 10.56 -8.26
C VAL A 64 3.54 10.93 -7.01
N ALA A 65 2.32 10.42 -6.86
CA ALA A 65 1.51 10.68 -5.68
C ALA A 65 2.20 10.21 -4.39
N TYR A 66 2.83 9.04 -4.45
CA TYR A 66 3.54 8.46 -3.31
C TYR A 66 4.79 9.26 -2.94
N SER A 67 5.57 9.70 -3.93
CA SER A 67 6.74 10.55 -3.73
C SER A 67 6.36 11.88 -3.08
N ARG A 68 5.23 12.47 -3.46
CA ARG A 68 4.70 13.69 -2.84
C ARG A 68 4.33 13.47 -1.37
N ILE A 69 3.59 12.41 -1.07
CA ILE A 69 3.21 12.07 0.32
C ILE A 69 4.46 11.80 1.17
N ALA A 70 5.43 11.06 0.65
CA ALA A 70 6.66 10.77 1.37
C ALA A 70 7.46 12.04 1.68
N MET A 71 7.59 12.93 0.71
CA MET A 71 8.29 14.22 0.88
C MET A 71 7.63 15.07 1.96
N GLU A 72 6.30 15.21 1.92
CA GLU A 72 5.54 15.97 2.92
C GLU A 72 5.73 15.43 4.33
N VAL A 73 5.67 14.10 4.48
CA VAL A 73 5.89 13.42 5.76
C VAL A 73 7.32 13.63 6.27
N PHE A 74 8.33 13.58 5.39
CA PHE A 74 9.72 13.81 5.77
C PHE A 74 9.96 15.27 6.21
N LEU A 75 9.44 16.24 5.48
CA LEU A 75 9.57 17.67 5.82
C LEU A 75 8.91 17.98 7.16
N HIS A 76 7.71 17.46 7.39
CA HIS A 76 6.98 17.63 8.64
C HIS A 76 7.69 16.97 9.83
N GLN A 77 8.33 15.84 9.62
CA GLN A 77 9.12 15.16 10.66
C GLN A 77 10.35 15.97 11.05
N ALA A 78 11.07 16.52 10.06
CA ALA A 78 12.23 17.37 10.29
C ALA A 78 11.86 18.65 11.06
N GLU A 79 10.72 19.28 10.73
CA GLU A 79 10.21 20.48 11.41
C GLU A 79 9.83 20.19 12.88
N ILE A 80 9.21 19.05 13.15
CA ILE A 80 8.84 18.63 14.52
C ILE A 80 10.10 18.35 15.36
N ASP A 81 11.08 17.65 14.81
CA ASP A 81 12.32 17.31 15.52
C ASP A 81 13.14 18.59 15.79
N TYR A 82 13.22 19.53 14.87
CA TYR A 82 13.86 20.83 15.08
C TYR A 82 13.14 21.66 16.15
N SER A 83 11.82 21.70 16.14
CA SER A 83 11.01 22.41 17.12
C SER A 83 11.15 21.82 18.53
N HIS A 84 11.29 20.49 18.63
CA HIS A 84 11.49 19.81 19.90
C HIS A 84 12.83 20.17 20.55
N TYR A 85 13.86 20.39 19.76
CA TYR A 85 15.18 20.80 20.24
C TYR A 85 15.21 22.24 20.81
N LYS A 86 14.38 23.14 20.27
CA LYS A 86 14.46 24.58 20.55
C LYS A 86 13.59 25.09 21.71
N CYS A 87 12.66 24.29 22.25
CA CYS A 87 11.65 24.82 23.17
C CYS A 87 11.36 23.95 24.41
N GLU A 88 11.52 24.56 25.61
CA GLU A 88 11.39 23.94 26.93
C GLU A 88 9.99 24.09 27.58
N ASN A 89 9.03 24.79 26.92
CA ASN A 89 7.73 25.10 27.49
C ASN A 89 6.72 23.95 27.39
N THR A 90 6.01 23.67 28.50
CA THR A 90 5.05 22.56 28.67
C THR A 90 3.91 22.56 27.65
N THR A 91 3.35 23.73 27.31
CA THR A 91 2.29 23.89 26.32
C THR A 91 2.74 23.54 24.90
N PHE A 92 4.00 23.82 24.60
CA PHE A 92 4.61 23.47 23.31
C PHE A 92 4.84 21.97 23.20
N ARG A 93 5.27 21.29 24.29
CA ARG A 93 5.43 19.81 24.33
C ARG A 93 4.13 19.09 24.00
N LEU A 94 2.99 19.59 24.44
CA LEU A 94 1.67 19.03 24.10
C LEU A 94 1.34 19.20 22.62
N ARG A 95 1.66 20.34 22.00
CA ARG A 95 1.48 20.56 20.56
C ARG A 95 2.37 19.64 19.73
N VAL A 96 3.63 19.50 20.08
CA VAL A 96 4.57 18.57 19.44
C VAL A 96 4.08 17.12 19.56
N ALA A 97 3.59 16.69 20.71
CA ALA A 97 3.06 15.34 20.91
C ALA A 97 1.83 15.08 20.02
N SER A 98 0.93 16.06 19.84
CA SER A 98 -0.23 15.95 18.96
C SER A 98 0.16 15.88 17.48
N SER A 99 1.14 16.68 17.05
CA SER A 99 1.70 16.66 15.69
C SER A 99 2.38 15.33 15.39
N LYS A 100 3.17 14.81 16.31
CA LYS A 100 3.83 13.50 16.18
C LYS A 100 2.81 12.34 16.08
N LYS A 101 1.69 12.44 16.79
CA LYS A 101 0.59 11.47 16.68
C LYS A 101 -0.06 11.53 15.29
N ARG A 102 -0.29 12.71 14.74
CA ARG A 102 -0.84 12.93 13.40
C ARG A 102 0.10 12.36 12.33
N LEU A 103 1.37 12.67 12.41
CA LEU A 103 2.41 12.18 11.51
C LEU A 103 2.47 10.63 11.48
N ASN A 104 2.37 10.00 12.65
CA ASN A 104 2.33 8.54 12.73
C ASN A 104 1.09 7.92 12.03
N ILE A 105 -0.04 8.64 12.02
CA ILE A 105 -1.24 8.20 11.30
C ILE A 105 -1.01 8.33 9.79
N GLU A 106 -0.47 9.45 9.34
CA GLU A 106 -0.16 9.71 7.93
C GLU A 106 0.86 8.70 7.39
N TRP A 107 1.92 8.42 8.13
CA TRP A 107 2.91 7.39 7.79
C TRP A 107 2.33 5.97 7.70
N ARG A 108 1.41 5.63 8.58
CA ARG A 108 0.69 4.35 8.52
C ARG A 108 -0.20 4.26 7.29
N THR A 109 -0.90 5.33 6.96
CA THR A 109 -1.74 5.40 5.76
C THR A 109 -0.88 5.29 4.51
N ALA A 110 0.26 6.00 4.46
CA ALA A 110 1.22 5.90 3.37
C ALA A 110 1.71 4.45 3.17
N LYS A 111 2.10 3.75 4.24
CA LYS A 111 2.50 2.32 4.15
C LYS A 111 1.37 1.42 3.64
N ALA A 112 0.13 1.70 4.03
CA ALA A 112 -1.02 0.93 3.56
C ALA A 112 -1.23 1.09 2.06
N VAL A 113 -1.19 2.32 1.56
CA VAL A 113 -1.30 2.63 0.13
C VAL A 113 -0.13 2.00 -0.64
N PHE A 114 1.09 2.07 -0.12
CA PHE A 114 2.25 1.41 -0.73
C PHE A 114 2.07 -0.10 -0.88
N GLY A 115 1.55 -0.76 0.16
CA GLY A 115 1.21 -2.18 0.10
C GLY A 115 0.22 -2.51 -1.01
N LEU A 116 -0.81 -1.67 -1.21
CA LEU A 116 -1.79 -1.83 -2.29
C LEU A 116 -1.15 -1.70 -3.67
N VAL A 117 -0.23 -0.75 -3.83
CA VAL A 117 0.53 -0.54 -5.07
C VAL A 117 1.41 -1.74 -5.40
N LEU A 118 2.16 -2.24 -4.41
CA LEU A 118 2.98 -3.44 -4.59
C LEU A 118 2.13 -4.64 -5.00
N MET A 119 0.96 -4.82 -4.39
CA MET A 119 0.03 -5.88 -4.76
C MET A 119 -0.51 -5.71 -6.17
N PHE A 120 -0.82 -4.48 -6.59
CA PHE A 120 -1.22 -4.20 -7.96
C PHE A 120 -0.11 -4.59 -8.94
N CYS A 121 1.12 -4.13 -8.72
CA CYS A 121 2.27 -4.47 -9.55
C CYS A 121 2.48 -5.99 -9.61
N PHE A 122 2.49 -6.66 -8.47
CA PHE A 122 2.70 -8.10 -8.39
C PHE A 122 1.63 -8.88 -9.16
N SER A 123 0.37 -8.45 -9.10
CA SER A 123 -0.75 -9.13 -9.73
C SER A 123 -0.84 -8.89 -11.24
N TRP A 124 -0.50 -7.69 -11.71
CA TRP A 124 -0.69 -7.31 -13.12
C TRP A 124 0.57 -7.43 -13.97
N THR A 125 1.76 -7.42 -13.36
CA THR A 125 3.02 -7.57 -14.11
C THR A 125 3.12 -8.88 -14.90
N PRO A 126 2.76 -10.06 -14.35
CA PRO A 126 2.79 -11.30 -15.12
C PRO A 126 1.90 -11.24 -16.37
N TYR A 127 0.75 -10.60 -16.23
CA TYR A 127 -0.19 -10.41 -17.33
C TYR A 127 0.36 -9.48 -18.41
N ALA A 128 0.97 -8.37 -18.02
CA ALA A 128 1.63 -7.45 -18.94
C ALA A 128 2.79 -8.12 -19.70
N ILE A 129 3.58 -8.97 -19.02
CA ILE A 129 4.67 -9.72 -19.64
C ILE A 129 4.12 -10.67 -20.71
N VAL A 130 3.09 -11.45 -20.44
CA VAL A 130 2.49 -12.37 -21.40
C VAL A 130 1.91 -11.61 -22.60
N ALA A 131 1.27 -10.47 -22.37
CA ALA A 131 0.75 -9.61 -23.44
C ALA A 131 1.88 -9.07 -24.33
N VAL A 132 3.00 -8.65 -23.77
CA VAL A 132 4.18 -8.19 -24.53
C VAL A 132 4.79 -9.34 -25.33
N ILE A 133 4.98 -10.52 -24.74
CA ILE A 133 5.49 -11.69 -25.45
C ILE A 133 4.55 -12.11 -26.58
N GLY A 134 3.24 -12.08 -26.37
CA GLY A 134 2.23 -12.39 -27.38
C GLY A 134 2.32 -11.47 -28.59
N GLN A 135 2.47 -10.17 -28.38
CA GLN A 135 2.52 -9.17 -29.45
C GLN A 135 3.89 -9.05 -30.14
N PHE A 136 5.00 -9.16 -29.39
CA PHE A 136 6.33 -8.84 -29.89
C PHE A 136 7.31 -10.02 -29.81
N GLY A 137 7.07 -10.99 -28.94
CA GLY A 137 7.95 -12.13 -28.70
C GLY A 137 7.59 -13.39 -29.48
N ASN A 138 8.17 -14.52 -29.07
CA ASN A 138 7.87 -15.82 -29.66
C ASN A 138 6.61 -16.41 -29.02
N GLN A 139 5.53 -16.51 -29.77
CA GLN A 139 4.24 -17.03 -29.30
C GLN A 139 4.29 -18.52 -28.92
N SER A 140 5.22 -19.29 -29.49
CA SER A 140 5.39 -20.71 -29.13
C SER A 140 5.83 -20.91 -27.67
N SER A 141 6.38 -19.87 -27.04
CA SER A 141 6.74 -19.89 -25.63
C SER A 141 5.53 -19.74 -24.69
N ILE A 142 4.36 -19.35 -25.22
CA ILE A 142 3.16 -19.18 -24.42
C ILE A 142 2.37 -20.48 -24.43
N THR A 143 2.50 -21.25 -23.37
CA THR A 143 1.71 -22.46 -23.14
C THR A 143 0.34 -22.10 -22.55
N PRO A 144 -0.69 -22.96 -22.67
CA PRO A 144 -1.98 -22.71 -22.04
C PRO A 144 -1.90 -22.43 -20.53
N LEU A 145 -0.95 -23.06 -19.85
CA LEU A 145 -0.71 -22.85 -18.42
C LEU A 145 -0.10 -21.45 -18.16
N SER A 146 0.91 -21.03 -18.93
CA SER A 146 1.51 -19.71 -18.78
C SER A 146 0.56 -18.57 -19.14
N SER A 147 -0.48 -18.84 -19.94
CA SER A 147 -1.56 -17.92 -20.27
C SER A 147 -2.62 -17.84 -19.16
N ALA A 148 -2.96 -18.96 -18.51
CA ALA A 148 -3.96 -19.01 -17.44
C ALA A 148 -3.45 -18.41 -16.13
N PHE A 149 -2.17 -18.62 -15.81
CA PHE A 149 -1.57 -18.23 -14.53
C PHE A 149 -1.65 -16.72 -14.26
N PRO A 150 -1.28 -15.82 -15.18
CA PRO A 150 -1.41 -14.37 -14.97
C PRO A 150 -2.86 -13.93 -14.76
N GLY A 151 -3.83 -14.56 -15.42
CA GLY A 151 -5.24 -14.27 -15.23
C GLY A 151 -5.72 -14.58 -13.81
N ILE A 152 -5.25 -15.66 -13.20
CA ILE A 152 -5.53 -16.00 -11.80
C ILE A 152 -4.95 -14.93 -10.87
N PHE A 153 -3.69 -14.51 -11.10
CA PHE A 153 -3.05 -13.45 -10.31
C PHE A 153 -3.79 -12.12 -10.40
N ALA A 154 -4.21 -11.72 -11.60
CA ALA A 154 -4.99 -10.50 -11.79
C ALA A 154 -6.33 -10.55 -11.03
N LYS A 155 -7.01 -11.69 -11.02
CA LYS A 155 -8.25 -11.89 -10.25
C LYS A 155 -8.02 -11.91 -8.73
N MET A 156 -6.89 -12.45 -8.28
CA MET A 156 -6.49 -12.40 -6.86
C MET A 156 -6.30 -10.97 -6.33
N SER A 157 -5.93 -10.01 -7.17
CA SER A 157 -5.75 -8.62 -6.73
C SER A 157 -7.01 -8.03 -6.09
N SER A 158 -8.18 -8.35 -6.62
CA SER A 158 -9.47 -7.87 -6.09
C SER A 158 -9.78 -8.45 -4.70
N PHE A 159 -9.41 -9.71 -4.47
CA PHE A 159 -9.58 -10.37 -3.17
C PHE A 159 -8.58 -9.85 -2.14
N MET A 160 -7.35 -9.53 -2.55
CA MET A 160 -6.30 -9.09 -1.63
C MET A 160 -6.53 -7.68 -1.07
N ASN A 161 -7.26 -6.82 -1.76
CA ASN A 161 -7.55 -5.46 -1.29
C ASN A 161 -8.25 -5.44 0.08
N PRO A 162 -9.35 -6.16 0.33
CA PRO A 162 -9.98 -6.25 1.66
C PRO A 162 -9.04 -6.79 2.74
N VAL A 163 -8.21 -7.79 2.40
CA VAL A 163 -7.24 -8.39 3.33
C VAL A 163 -6.20 -7.35 3.75
N LEU A 164 -5.65 -6.59 2.79
CA LEU A 164 -4.68 -5.53 3.07
C LEU A 164 -5.29 -4.40 3.92
N TYR A 165 -6.49 -3.94 3.60
CA TYR A 165 -7.18 -2.94 4.44
C TYR A 165 -7.35 -3.41 5.88
N THR A 166 -7.71 -4.66 6.05
CA THR A 166 -7.91 -5.29 7.35
C THR A 166 -6.62 -5.39 8.16
N LEU A 167 -5.53 -5.81 7.52
CA LEU A 167 -4.23 -5.96 8.17
C LEU A 167 -3.56 -4.62 8.48
N LEU A 168 -3.73 -3.64 7.62
CA LEU A 168 -3.04 -2.35 7.72
C LEU A 168 -3.79 -1.34 8.58
N HIS A 169 -5.12 -1.42 8.67
CA HIS A 169 -5.90 -0.48 9.44
C HIS A 169 -5.95 -0.86 10.94
N PRO A 170 -5.51 0.01 11.86
CA PRO A 170 -5.35 -0.32 13.29
C PRO A 170 -6.65 -0.76 13.99
N ARG A 171 -7.80 -0.24 13.57
CA ARG A 171 -9.10 -0.59 14.16
C ARG A 171 -9.51 -2.01 13.80
N TYR A 172 -9.42 -2.39 12.52
CA TYR A 172 -9.78 -3.74 12.07
C TYR A 172 -8.82 -4.78 12.60
N ARG A 173 -7.53 -4.48 12.66
CA ARG A 173 -6.52 -5.35 13.26
C ARG A 173 -6.82 -5.66 14.74
N LYS A 174 -7.35 -4.69 15.48
CA LYS A 174 -7.75 -4.89 16.89
C LYS A 174 -8.94 -5.86 17.02
N LEU A 175 -9.86 -5.82 16.07
CA LEU A 175 -11.04 -6.69 16.06
C LEU A 175 -10.70 -8.13 15.67
N ILE A 176 -9.79 -8.31 14.71
CA ILE A 176 -9.46 -9.63 14.16
C ILE A 176 -8.40 -10.36 14.98
N PHE A 177 -7.44 -9.62 15.56
CA PHE A 177 -6.38 -10.20 16.37
C PHE A 177 -6.41 -9.68 17.82
N PRO A 178 -7.51 -9.90 18.58
CA PRO A 178 -7.61 -9.40 19.94
C PRO A 178 -6.56 -10.01 20.88
N CYS A 179 -6.16 -11.25 20.63
CA CYS A 179 -5.20 -11.98 21.45
C CYS A 179 -3.78 -11.38 21.38
N CYS A 180 -3.27 -11.07 20.17
CA CYS A 180 -1.93 -10.50 20.00
C CYS A 180 -1.81 -9.08 20.57
N ILE A 181 -2.91 -8.31 20.59
CA ILE A 181 -2.91 -6.96 21.12
C ILE A 181 -2.99 -6.96 22.64
N LYS A 182 -3.75 -7.89 23.22
CA LYS A 182 -3.85 -8.07 24.67
C LYS A 182 -2.49 -8.46 25.28
N CYS A 183 -1.73 -9.34 24.61
CA CYS A 183 -0.35 -9.66 25.01
C CYS A 183 0.58 -8.44 24.92
N ARG A 184 0.46 -7.60 23.89
CA ARG A 184 1.32 -6.41 23.73
C ARG A 184 0.96 -5.30 24.72
N GLU A 185 -0.31 -5.16 25.05
CA GLU A 185 -0.80 -4.19 26.05
C GLU A 185 -0.42 -4.63 27.47
N PHE A 186 -0.44 -5.92 27.74
CA PHE A 186 0.02 -6.53 28.98
C PHE A 186 1.52 -6.30 29.20
N ASN A 187 2.35 -6.60 28.19
CA ASN A 187 3.81 -6.35 28.24
C ASN A 187 4.15 -4.87 28.40
N TYR A 188 3.39 -3.96 27.74
CA TYR A 188 3.60 -2.52 27.90
C TYR A 188 3.25 -2.04 29.31
N ARG A 189 2.15 -2.53 29.89
CA ARG A 189 1.75 -2.21 31.28
C ARG A 189 2.77 -2.72 32.27
N GLN A 190 3.30 -3.90 32.07
CA GLN A 190 4.32 -4.50 32.95
C GLN A 190 5.63 -3.72 32.88
N SER A 191 6.06 -3.29 31.69
CA SER A 191 7.24 -2.43 31.50
C SER A 191 7.07 -1.06 32.13
N TYR A 192 5.87 -0.47 32.03
CA TYR A 192 5.56 0.84 32.63
C TYR A 192 5.47 0.77 34.16
N SER A 193 4.97 -0.31 34.73
CA SER A 193 4.93 -0.55 36.17
C SER A 193 6.35 -0.72 36.73
N SER A 194 7.23 -1.43 36.02
CA SER A 194 8.62 -1.62 36.37
C SER A 194 9.40 -0.29 36.38
N CYS A 195 9.19 0.57 35.37
CA CYS A 195 9.79 1.90 35.34
C CYS A 195 9.30 2.83 36.47
N LYS A 196 8.02 2.72 36.87
CA LYS A 196 7.50 3.48 38.00
C LYS A 196 8.10 3.01 39.36
N GLY A 197 8.30 1.71 39.52
CA GLY A 197 8.94 1.14 40.71
C GLY A 197 10.38 1.66 40.87
N VAL A 198 11.16 1.65 39.79
CA VAL A 198 12.55 2.14 39.80
C VAL A 198 12.62 3.65 40.10
N ASN A 199 11.71 4.45 39.59
CA ASN A 199 11.70 5.89 39.91
C ASN A 199 11.23 6.20 41.34
N ALA A 200 10.39 5.37 41.93
CA ALA A 200 10.02 5.49 43.36
C ALA A 200 11.20 5.15 44.29
N GLU A 201 11.92 4.07 44.01
CA GLU A 201 13.11 3.69 44.78
C GLU A 201 14.24 4.75 44.68
N LEU A 202 14.43 5.37 43.51
CA LEU A 202 15.37 6.47 43.30
C LEU A 202 15.01 7.72 44.12
N SER A 203 13.72 8.07 44.19
CA SER A 203 13.24 9.21 44.95
C SER A 203 13.41 9.00 46.49
N ASP A 204 13.21 7.77 46.96
CA ASP A 204 13.41 7.41 48.36
C ASP A 204 14.89 7.41 48.72
N PHE A 205 15.77 6.99 47.81
CA PHE A 205 17.21 7.03 48.01
C PHE A 205 17.78 8.46 48.07
N GLU A 206 17.30 9.38 47.22
CA GLU A 206 17.65 10.80 47.26
C GLU A 206 17.11 11.50 48.53
N GLY A 207 15.94 11.11 49.01
CA GLY A 207 15.39 11.59 50.29
C GLY A 207 16.24 11.19 51.51
N GLN A 208 16.76 9.98 51.50
CA GLN A 208 17.54 9.42 52.60
C GLN A 208 18.97 9.99 52.66
N THR A 209 19.59 10.32 51.52
CA THR A 209 20.91 10.98 51.48
C THR A 209 20.88 12.44 51.91
N ARG A 210 19.72 13.11 51.80
CA ARG A 210 19.55 14.49 52.31
C ARG A 210 19.35 14.58 53.83
N SER A 211 18.87 13.54 54.50
CA SER A 211 18.62 13.55 55.95
C SER A 211 19.86 13.16 56.79
N THR A 212 20.94 12.68 56.15
CA THR A 212 22.19 12.30 56.83
C THR A 212 23.31 13.34 56.73
N SER A 213 23.02 14.53 56.15
CA SER A 213 23.99 15.63 55.99
C SER A 213 23.64 16.89 56.81
N ILE A 214 23.01 16.72 58.01
CA ILE A 214 22.85 17.80 59.03
C ILE A 214 23.62 17.42 60.29
#